data_16d9808e4bc28cd3a4dda9a8a77fb838
#
_entry.id   16d9808e4bc28cd3a4dda9a8a77fb838
#
_cell.length_a   1.000
_cell.length_b   1.000
_cell.length_c   1.000
_cell.angle_alpha   90.00
_cell.angle_beta   90.00
_cell.angle_gamma   90.00
#
_symmetry.space_group_name_H-M   'P 1'
#
loop_
_entity.id
_entity.type
_entity.pdbx_description
1 polymer ?
#
loop_
_entity_poly.entity_id
_entity_poly.type
_entity_poly.pdbx_seq_one_letter_code
_entity_poly.pdbx_strand_id
1 'polypeptide(L)'
;MVHASLEGSVLFAEIQENSDITYRIYDFDRVENGKKRELHLEDAANVIDFEAKASIINTEFLNGENRKNIIKKKYYSIDKVKIIDKFIDINRDSMIIYSILEGKGEIQYYLNDKRNKISIQKGETVLIPVGVNIQVEGNLEILRTIIE
;
A
#
# COMPACT_ATOMS: atom_id res chain seq x y z
N MET A 1 3.78 13.04 -6.27
CA MET A 1 2.59 12.66 -7.09
C MET A 1 1.44 13.57 -6.71
N VAL A 2 0.73 14.14 -7.70
CA VAL A 2 -0.46 14.96 -7.42
C VAL A 2 -1.66 14.04 -7.24
N HIS A 3 -2.35 14.15 -6.11
CA HIS A 3 -3.56 13.37 -5.82
C HIS A 3 -4.54 14.18 -4.96
N ALA A 4 -5.81 13.89 -5.04
CA ALA A 4 -6.86 14.46 -4.21
C ALA A 4 -8.08 13.54 -4.15
N SER A 5 -8.81 13.58 -3.02
CA SER A 5 -10.17 13.03 -2.91
C SER A 5 -11.15 14.19 -2.97
N LEU A 6 -11.97 14.24 -4.01
CA LEU A 6 -12.86 15.38 -4.28
C LEU A 6 -14.24 15.19 -3.64
N GLU A 7 -14.77 13.97 -3.63
CA GLU A 7 -16.10 13.67 -3.10
C GLU A 7 -16.14 12.29 -2.42
N GLY A 8 -16.98 12.16 -1.41
CA GLY A 8 -17.26 10.89 -0.72
C GLY A 8 -16.14 10.40 0.19
N SER A 9 -16.25 9.14 0.59
CA SER A 9 -15.24 8.43 1.40
C SER A 9 -14.45 7.49 0.50
N VAL A 10 -13.13 7.60 0.54
CA VAL A 10 -12.21 6.79 -0.23
C VAL A 10 -11.22 6.11 0.72
N LEU A 11 -11.01 4.82 0.54
CA LEU A 11 -9.86 4.11 1.08
C LEU A 11 -8.84 3.93 -0.04
N PHE A 12 -7.65 4.45 0.16
CA PHE A 12 -6.55 4.27 -0.79
C PHE A 12 -5.27 3.85 -0.05
N ALA A 13 -4.41 3.14 -0.76
CA ALA A 13 -3.07 2.81 -0.29
C ALA A 13 -2.07 3.71 -1.00
N GLU A 14 -1.34 4.51 -0.23
CA GLU A 14 -0.25 5.33 -0.73
C GLU A 14 1.09 4.70 -0.33
N ILE A 15 1.86 4.29 -1.34
CA ILE A 15 3.19 3.72 -1.17
C ILE A 15 4.19 4.68 -1.77
N GLN A 16 5.02 5.27 -0.92
CA GLN A 16 6.04 6.25 -1.34
C GLN A 16 7.37 5.98 -0.65
N GLU A 17 8.43 6.52 -1.21
CA GLU A 17 9.73 6.59 -0.53
C GLU A 17 9.64 7.55 0.66
N ASN A 18 10.50 7.37 1.65
CA ASN A 18 10.52 8.22 2.84
C ASN A 18 10.83 9.67 2.45
N SER A 19 9.86 10.56 2.69
CA SER A 19 9.98 12.00 2.46
C SER A 19 9.01 12.73 3.38
N ASP A 20 9.46 13.80 4.00
CA ASP A 20 8.65 14.73 4.78
C ASP A 20 8.16 15.93 3.96
N ILE A 21 8.53 15.97 2.67
CA ILE A 21 8.14 17.07 1.77
C ILE A 21 6.73 16.83 1.25
N THR A 22 5.83 17.73 1.61
CA THR A 22 4.45 17.77 1.09
C THR A 22 4.12 19.18 0.64
N TYR A 23 3.82 19.36 -0.65
CA TYR A 23 3.34 20.62 -1.18
C TYR A 23 1.82 20.58 -1.32
N ARG A 24 1.14 21.42 -0.53
CA ARG A 24 -0.33 21.52 -0.52
C ARG A 24 -0.77 22.56 -1.54
N ILE A 25 -1.51 22.10 -2.56
CA ILE A 25 -2.02 22.97 -3.64
C ILE A 25 -3.40 23.51 -3.26
N TYR A 26 -4.23 22.68 -2.64
CA TYR A 26 -5.57 23.03 -2.22
C TYR A 26 -5.96 22.25 -0.97
N ASP A 27 -6.76 22.83 -0.09
CA ASP A 27 -7.09 22.23 1.20
C ASP A 27 -8.58 22.36 1.59
N PHE A 28 -9.46 22.62 0.63
CA PHE A 28 -10.90 22.70 0.86
C PHE A 28 -11.28 23.68 2.00
N ASP A 29 -10.52 24.76 2.17
CA ASP A 29 -10.69 25.75 3.25
C ASP A 29 -10.68 25.16 4.67
N ARG A 30 -10.06 24.02 4.89
CA ARG A 30 -9.95 23.39 6.21
C ARG A 30 -9.26 24.31 7.20
N VAL A 31 -9.81 24.33 8.40
CA VAL A 31 -9.26 25.08 9.54
C VAL A 31 -8.77 24.08 10.58
N GLU A 32 -7.51 24.21 10.95
CA GLU A 32 -6.88 23.45 12.02
C GLU A 32 -6.38 24.43 13.09
N ASN A 33 -6.80 24.22 14.35
CA ASN A 33 -6.48 25.13 15.47
C ASN A 33 -6.82 26.61 15.19
N GLY A 34 -7.94 26.88 14.50
CA GLY A 34 -8.41 28.23 14.19
C GLY A 34 -7.68 28.92 13.02
N LYS A 35 -6.81 28.22 12.31
CA LYS A 35 -6.08 28.74 11.15
C LYS A 35 -6.20 27.83 9.94
N LYS A 36 -6.26 28.42 8.74
CA LYS A 36 -6.12 27.66 7.50
C LYS A 36 -4.68 27.14 7.38
N ARG A 37 -4.54 25.93 6.86
CA ARG A 37 -3.21 25.38 6.58
C ARG A 37 -2.57 26.11 5.40
N GLU A 38 -1.25 26.23 5.43
CA GLU A 38 -0.47 26.90 4.39
C GLU A 38 -0.57 26.14 3.06
N LEU A 39 -0.68 26.89 1.98
CA LEU A 39 -0.60 26.37 0.61
C LEU A 39 0.79 26.65 0.05
N HIS A 40 1.31 25.73 -0.74
CA HIS A 40 2.67 25.75 -1.30
C HIS A 40 2.61 25.82 -2.84
N LEU A 41 1.89 26.82 -3.40
CA LEU A 41 1.60 26.86 -4.84
C LEU A 41 2.83 27.04 -5.69
N GLU A 42 3.74 27.90 -5.29
CA GLU A 42 4.99 28.19 -6.03
C GLU A 42 5.92 26.97 -6.00
N ASP A 43 6.15 26.39 -4.83
CA ASP A 43 6.99 25.20 -4.68
C ASP A 43 6.40 24.01 -5.44
N ALA A 44 5.09 23.84 -5.38
CA ALA A 44 4.40 22.79 -6.12
C ALA A 44 4.56 22.96 -7.63
N ALA A 45 4.40 24.21 -8.14
CA ALA A 45 4.58 24.50 -9.56
C ALA A 45 6.01 24.23 -10.06
N ASN A 46 7.02 24.44 -9.21
CA ASN A 46 8.42 24.20 -9.54
C ASN A 46 8.78 22.70 -9.63
N VAL A 47 8.04 21.81 -8.98
CA VAL A 47 8.32 20.37 -8.95
C VAL A 47 7.33 19.50 -9.75
N ILE A 48 6.19 20.05 -10.16
CA ILE A 48 5.22 19.33 -10.99
C ILE A 48 5.78 19.23 -12.42
N ASP A 49 5.83 17.99 -12.91
CA ASP A 49 5.99 17.73 -14.34
C ASP A 49 4.61 17.80 -15.01
N PHE A 50 4.34 18.92 -15.67
CA PHE A 50 3.06 19.18 -16.36
C PHE A 50 2.90 18.35 -17.64
N GLU A 51 3.97 17.80 -18.19
CA GLU A 51 3.96 16.94 -19.35
C GLU A 51 3.77 15.46 -18.96
N ALA A 52 3.91 15.12 -17.68
CA ALA A 52 3.73 13.77 -17.19
C ALA A 52 2.29 13.29 -17.40
N LYS A 53 2.15 12.17 -18.06
CA LYS A 53 0.86 11.51 -18.21
C LYS A 53 0.66 10.53 -17.06
N ALA A 54 -0.49 10.63 -16.37
CA ALA A 54 -0.88 9.63 -15.41
C ALA A 54 -0.99 8.27 -16.10
N SER A 55 -0.26 7.28 -15.60
CA SER A 55 -0.41 5.90 -16.08
C SER A 55 -1.47 5.20 -15.23
N ILE A 56 -2.56 4.83 -15.87
CA ILE A 56 -3.56 3.96 -15.26
C ILE A 56 -3.11 2.52 -15.51
N ILE A 57 -2.82 1.81 -14.42
CA ILE A 57 -2.43 0.40 -14.50
C ILE A 57 -3.69 -0.43 -14.31
N ASN A 58 -3.95 -1.33 -15.27
CA ASN A 58 -5.03 -2.31 -15.10
C ASN A 58 -4.61 -3.30 -14.00
N THR A 59 -5.34 -3.30 -12.89
CA THR A 59 -5.13 -4.17 -11.73
C THR A 59 -6.09 -5.35 -11.67
N GLU A 60 -6.92 -5.57 -12.70
CA GLU A 60 -7.80 -6.73 -12.76
C GLU A 60 -7.00 -8.01 -13.00
N PHE A 61 -7.41 -9.09 -12.36
CA PHE A 61 -6.84 -10.41 -12.60
C PHE A 61 -7.40 -11.00 -13.89
N LEU A 62 -6.54 -11.61 -14.69
CA LEU A 62 -6.97 -12.45 -15.79
C LEU A 62 -7.49 -13.80 -15.25
N ASN A 63 -8.21 -14.55 -16.09
CA ASN A 63 -8.75 -15.85 -15.70
C ASN A 63 -7.66 -16.79 -15.17
N GLY A 64 -7.85 -17.25 -13.93
CA GLY A 64 -6.91 -18.13 -13.24
C GLY A 64 -5.70 -17.43 -12.59
N GLU A 65 -5.55 -16.13 -12.78
CA GLU A 65 -4.49 -15.35 -12.16
C GLU A 65 -4.89 -14.98 -10.71
N ASN A 66 -3.97 -15.16 -9.78
CA ASN A 66 -4.16 -14.77 -8.38
C ASN A 66 -3.04 -13.84 -7.86
N ARG A 67 -2.08 -13.50 -8.72
CA ARG A 67 -1.01 -12.55 -8.43
C ARG A 67 -0.66 -11.76 -9.68
N LYS A 68 -0.53 -10.45 -9.54
CA LYS A 68 -0.17 -9.54 -10.62
C LYS A 68 0.80 -8.50 -10.13
N ASN A 69 1.95 -8.39 -10.79
CA ASN A 69 2.88 -7.30 -10.52
C ASN A 69 2.29 -6.01 -11.08
N ILE A 70 2.15 -5.01 -10.21
CA ILE A 70 1.58 -3.69 -10.56
C ILE A 70 2.71 -2.69 -10.82
N ILE A 71 3.69 -2.65 -9.91
CA ILE A 71 4.79 -1.69 -9.96
C ILE A 71 6.09 -2.41 -9.64
N LYS A 72 7.12 -2.14 -10.44
CA LYS A 72 8.49 -2.51 -10.11
C LYS A 72 9.39 -1.28 -10.26
N LYS A 73 9.97 -0.84 -9.16
CA LYS A 73 10.89 0.29 -9.07
C LYS A 73 12.22 -0.16 -8.47
N LYS A 74 13.17 0.75 -8.36
CA LYS A 74 14.51 0.46 -7.84
C LYS A 74 14.50 0.02 -6.36
N TYR A 75 13.61 0.60 -5.56
CA TYR A 75 13.60 0.41 -4.10
C TYR A 75 12.43 -0.40 -3.60
N TYR A 76 11.42 -0.66 -4.43
CA TYR A 76 10.28 -1.47 -4.06
C TYR A 76 9.56 -2.06 -5.28
N SER A 77 8.87 -3.14 -5.03
CA SER A 77 7.92 -3.71 -5.99
C SER A 77 6.57 -3.96 -5.31
N ILE A 78 5.48 -3.84 -6.09
CA ILE A 78 4.13 -4.04 -5.60
C ILE A 78 3.43 -5.08 -6.45
N ASP A 79 2.95 -6.12 -5.80
CA ASP A 79 2.06 -7.11 -6.37
C ASP A 79 0.64 -6.95 -5.79
N LYS A 80 -0.37 -7.04 -6.62
CA LYS A 80 -1.71 -7.35 -6.18
C LYS A 80 -1.85 -8.86 -6.07
N VAL A 81 -2.32 -9.36 -4.94
CA VAL A 81 -2.47 -10.79 -4.67
C VAL A 81 -3.89 -11.06 -4.19
N LYS A 82 -4.51 -12.07 -4.80
CA LYS A 82 -5.79 -12.62 -4.35
C LYS A 82 -5.51 -13.95 -3.63
N ILE A 83 -5.83 -13.98 -2.36
CA ILE A 83 -5.67 -15.16 -1.52
C ILE A 83 -7.01 -15.86 -1.43
N ILE A 84 -7.04 -17.14 -1.82
CA ILE A 84 -8.18 -18.03 -1.69
C ILE A 84 -7.70 -19.20 -0.84
N ASP A 85 -8.35 -19.40 0.29
CA ASP A 85 -8.03 -20.38 1.33
C ASP A 85 -6.66 -20.15 1.98
N LYS A 86 -5.56 -20.31 1.23
CA LYS A 86 -4.21 -20.32 1.79
C LYS A 86 -3.17 -19.72 0.85
N PHE A 87 -2.25 -18.94 1.44
CA PHE A 87 -1.07 -18.42 0.77
C PHE A 87 0.15 -18.53 1.69
N ILE A 88 1.27 -19.03 1.16
CA ILE A 88 2.54 -19.10 1.90
C ILE A 88 3.49 -18.08 1.30
N ASP A 89 3.99 -17.18 2.14
CA ASP A 89 5.00 -16.20 1.75
C ASP A 89 6.32 -16.51 2.44
N ILE A 90 7.30 -16.87 1.62
CA ILE A 90 8.66 -17.16 2.09
C ILE A 90 9.49 -15.89 1.91
N ASN A 91 9.83 -15.28 3.03
CA ASN A 91 10.57 -14.02 3.07
C ASN A 91 11.98 -14.27 3.59
N ARG A 92 12.99 -14.13 2.73
CA ARG A 92 14.39 -14.36 3.09
C ARG A 92 15.16 -13.06 3.33
N ASP A 93 15.03 -12.11 2.43
CA ASP A 93 16.00 -11.01 2.29
C ASP A 93 15.36 -9.63 2.28
N SER A 94 14.02 -9.54 2.28
CA SER A 94 13.31 -8.28 2.11
C SER A 94 12.31 -8.03 3.23
N MET A 95 12.04 -6.78 3.53
CA MET A 95 10.90 -6.40 4.33
C MET A 95 9.65 -6.39 3.43
N ILE A 96 8.55 -6.93 3.91
CA ILE A 96 7.29 -6.99 3.16
C ILE A 96 6.19 -6.25 3.92
N ILE A 97 5.38 -5.50 3.18
CA ILE A 97 4.20 -4.84 3.71
C ILE A 97 2.97 -5.39 3.01
N TYR A 98 1.99 -5.82 3.78
CA TYR A 98 0.65 -6.17 3.30
C TYR A 98 -0.31 -5.03 3.61
N SER A 99 -0.94 -4.48 2.58
CA SER A 99 -2.09 -3.58 2.73
C SER A 99 -3.34 -4.34 2.29
N ILE A 100 -4.28 -4.54 3.21
CA ILE A 100 -5.47 -5.36 2.98
C ILE A 100 -6.53 -4.53 2.27
N LEU A 101 -6.80 -4.83 1.01
CA LEU A 101 -7.77 -4.11 0.19
C LEU A 101 -9.19 -4.61 0.39
N GLU A 102 -9.34 -5.93 0.51
CA GLU A 102 -10.63 -6.59 0.67
C GLU A 102 -10.50 -7.87 1.51
N GLY A 103 -11.60 -8.24 2.17
CA GLY A 103 -11.74 -9.49 2.89
C GLY A 103 -11.18 -9.48 4.31
N LYS A 104 -11.03 -10.68 4.84
CA LYS A 104 -10.46 -10.94 6.18
C LYS A 104 -9.80 -12.31 6.23
N GLY A 105 -8.86 -12.47 7.15
CA GLY A 105 -8.15 -13.74 7.34
C GLY A 105 -7.25 -13.73 8.57
N GLU A 106 -6.31 -14.64 8.59
CA GLU A 106 -5.35 -14.82 9.67
C GLU A 106 -3.95 -14.99 9.09
N ILE A 107 -2.98 -14.31 9.66
CA ILE A 107 -1.56 -14.56 9.40
C ILE A 107 -1.01 -15.44 10.51
N GLN A 108 -0.34 -16.52 10.13
CA GLN A 108 0.35 -17.44 11.03
C GLN A 108 1.85 -17.34 10.77
N TYR A 109 2.63 -17.29 11.85
CA TYR A 109 4.08 -17.20 11.80
C TYR A 109 4.71 -17.91 13.01
N TYR A 110 6.00 -18.22 12.89
CA TYR A 110 6.78 -18.79 13.98
C TYR A 110 7.74 -17.75 14.55
N LEU A 111 7.76 -17.63 15.86
CA LEU A 111 8.70 -16.80 16.59
C LEU A 111 9.19 -17.61 17.81
N ASN A 112 10.51 -17.83 17.92
CA ASN A 112 11.13 -18.65 18.98
C ASN A 112 10.44 -20.04 19.08
N ASP A 113 10.29 -20.73 17.94
CA ASP A 113 9.65 -22.03 17.81
C ASP A 113 8.17 -22.10 18.26
N LYS A 114 7.58 -20.95 18.57
CA LYS A 114 6.16 -20.85 18.90
C LYS A 114 5.36 -20.35 17.70
N ARG A 115 4.28 -21.07 17.42
CA ARG A 115 3.29 -20.64 16.42
C ARG A 115 2.45 -19.49 16.99
N ASN A 116 2.42 -18.41 16.27
CA ASN A 116 1.64 -17.23 16.59
C ASN A 116 0.64 -16.96 15.46
N LYS A 117 -0.41 -16.22 15.78
CA LYS A 117 -1.49 -15.88 14.87
C LYS A 117 -1.93 -14.44 15.10
N ILE A 118 -2.23 -13.73 14.01
CA ILE A 118 -2.87 -12.42 14.04
C ILE A 118 -4.03 -12.41 13.05
N SER A 119 -5.17 -11.89 13.46
CA SER A 119 -6.29 -11.64 12.55
C SER A 119 -6.01 -10.38 11.74
N ILE A 120 -6.43 -10.38 10.48
CA ILE A 120 -6.29 -9.26 9.56
C ILE A 120 -7.59 -9.03 8.79
N GLN A 121 -7.88 -7.77 8.47
CA GLN A 121 -9.07 -7.39 7.72
C GLN A 121 -8.85 -6.15 6.85
N LYS A 122 -9.79 -5.89 5.97
CA LYS A 122 -9.80 -4.71 5.09
C LYS A 122 -9.45 -3.42 5.84
N GLY A 123 -8.56 -2.63 5.25
CA GLY A 123 -8.08 -1.35 5.76
C GLY A 123 -6.87 -1.44 6.69
N GLU A 124 -6.47 -2.66 7.09
CA GLU A 124 -5.28 -2.86 7.91
C GLU A 124 -4.01 -2.98 7.07
N THR A 125 -2.90 -2.64 7.68
CA THR A 125 -1.56 -2.79 7.11
C THR A 125 -0.69 -3.58 8.08
N VAL A 126 0.01 -4.59 7.55
CA VAL A 126 0.90 -5.45 8.33
C VAL A 126 2.30 -5.40 7.75
N LEU A 127 3.28 -5.15 8.61
CA LEU A 127 4.69 -5.22 8.27
C LEU A 127 5.24 -6.60 8.66
N ILE A 128 5.91 -7.24 7.72
CA ILE A 128 6.55 -8.54 7.88
C ILE A 128 8.06 -8.32 7.81
N PRO A 129 8.78 -8.50 8.93
CA PRO A 129 10.22 -8.31 8.97
C PRO A 129 10.97 -9.30 8.08
N VAL A 130 12.20 -8.94 7.73
CA VAL A 130 13.13 -9.82 7.01
C VAL A 130 13.27 -11.16 7.73
N GLY A 131 13.27 -12.25 6.99
CA GLY A 131 13.47 -13.61 7.50
C GLY A 131 12.22 -14.25 8.14
N VAL A 132 11.11 -13.52 8.26
CA VAL A 132 9.87 -14.07 8.82
C VAL A 132 9.03 -14.68 7.70
N ASN A 133 8.91 -16.00 7.70
CA ASN A 133 8.00 -16.71 6.82
C ASN A 133 6.61 -16.72 7.42
N ILE A 134 5.59 -16.50 6.60
CA ILE A 134 4.21 -16.46 7.02
C ILE A 134 3.32 -17.37 6.19
N GLN A 135 2.25 -17.81 6.81
CA GLN A 135 1.12 -18.43 6.15
C GLN A 135 -0.11 -17.56 6.37
N VAL A 136 -0.79 -17.20 5.30
CA VAL A 136 -2.05 -16.46 5.36
C VAL A 136 -3.19 -17.42 5.04
N GLU A 137 -4.22 -17.43 5.86
CA GLU A 137 -5.45 -18.19 5.64
C GLU A 137 -6.65 -17.24 5.57
N GLY A 138 -7.51 -17.43 4.57
CA GLY A 138 -8.73 -16.62 4.39
C GLY A 138 -8.97 -16.26 2.92
N ASN A 139 -9.95 -15.36 2.72
CA ASN A 139 -10.28 -14.81 1.41
C ASN A 139 -10.00 -13.32 1.42
N LEU A 140 -8.91 -12.92 0.75
CA LEU A 140 -8.32 -11.59 0.83
C LEU A 140 -7.87 -11.10 -0.55
N GLU A 141 -7.98 -9.81 -0.78
CA GLU A 141 -7.16 -9.12 -1.78
C GLU A 141 -6.21 -8.16 -1.07
N ILE A 142 -4.94 -8.24 -1.40
CA ILE A 142 -3.88 -7.45 -0.77
C ILE A 142 -2.98 -6.77 -1.81
N LEU A 143 -2.39 -5.66 -1.41
CA LEU A 143 -1.15 -5.19 -2.01
C LEU A 143 0.01 -5.73 -1.18
N ARG A 144 0.88 -6.48 -1.84
CA ARG A 144 2.12 -7.01 -1.29
C ARG A 144 3.27 -6.15 -1.78
N THR A 145 3.75 -5.27 -0.92
CA THR A 145 4.89 -4.40 -1.22
C THR A 145 6.16 -5.04 -0.68
N ILE A 146 7.15 -5.22 -1.54
CA ILE A 146 8.48 -5.72 -1.19
C ILE A 146 9.42 -4.52 -1.21
N ILE A 147 10.16 -4.32 -0.13
CA ILE A 147 11.21 -3.30 -0.02
C ILE A 147 12.54 -3.98 -0.38
N GLU A 148 13.18 -3.51 -1.45
CA GLU A 148 14.45 -4.06 -1.97
C GLU A 148 15.66 -3.33 -1.36
#